data_59c5bed63c2100f62f00d9b69a3699b3
#
_entry.id   59c5bed63c2100f62f00d9b69a3699b3
#
_cell.length_a   1.000
_cell.length_b   1.000
_cell.length_c   1.000
_cell.angle_alpha   90.00
_cell.angle_beta   90.00
_cell.angle_gamma   90.00
#
_symmetry.space_group_name_H-M   'P 1'
#
loop_
_entity.id
_entity.type
_entity.pdbx_description
1 polymer ?
#
loop_
_entity_poly.entity_id
_entity_poly.type
_entity_poly.pdbx_seq_one_letter_code
_entity_poly.pdbx_strand_id
1 'polypeptide(L)'
;MPGSMQEIKRRIKSVESTKKITKAMELVATSKLRKTRNQLDELKPYYQGVRQTCAEILASNKGLKDSAYLAENKVDKDVYIVISSSLGLCGGYNANVFKEISQQIKDEDYVYSIGTVSYTHLTLP
;
A
#
# COMPACT_ATOMS: atom_id res chain seq x y z
N MET A 1 -42.41 17.68 -8.25
CA MET A 1 -43.30 16.62 -8.77
C MET A 1 -42.89 15.34 -8.08
N PRO A 2 -43.78 14.61 -7.36
CA PRO A 2 -43.44 13.32 -6.81
C PRO A 2 -43.14 12.37 -7.96
N GLY A 3 -41.98 11.75 -7.97
CA GLY A 3 -41.61 10.78 -8.98
C GLY A 3 -42.64 9.65 -9.07
N SER A 4 -42.93 9.18 -10.29
CA SER A 4 -43.93 8.15 -10.50
C SER A 4 -43.56 6.90 -9.71
N MET A 5 -44.53 6.18 -9.20
CA MET A 5 -44.34 4.91 -8.46
C MET A 5 -43.47 3.91 -9.25
N GLN A 6 -43.52 3.94 -10.57
CA GLN A 6 -42.65 3.14 -11.44
C GLN A 6 -41.17 3.58 -11.38
N GLU A 7 -40.92 4.87 -11.27
CA GLU A 7 -39.57 5.39 -11.13
C GLU A 7 -38.94 4.97 -9.79
N ILE A 8 -39.69 5.04 -8.72
CA ILE A 8 -39.26 4.57 -7.40
C ILE A 8 -38.95 3.08 -7.42
N LYS A 9 -39.82 2.26 -7.99
CA LYS A 9 -39.57 0.80 -8.14
C LYS A 9 -38.31 0.52 -8.96
N ARG A 10 -38.07 1.27 -10.04
CA ARG A 10 -36.86 1.12 -10.83
C ARG A 10 -35.61 1.48 -10.05
N ARG A 11 -35.65 2.55 -9.26
CA ARG A 11 -34.55 2.95 -8.36
C ARG A 11 -34.27 1.90 -7.30
N ILE A 12 -35.28 1.35 -6.64
CA ILE A 12 -35.12 0.27 -5.67
C ILE A 12 -34.42 -0.92 -6.31
N LYS A 13 -34.86 -1.37 -7.48
CA LYS A 13 -34.24 -2.50 -8.20
C LYS A 13 -32.78 -2.22 -8.55
N SER A 14 -32.46 -1.01 -8.97
CA SER A 14 -31.08 -0.59 -9.28
C SER A 14 -30.20 -0.62 -8.03
N VAL A 15 -30.68 -0.08 -6.91
CA VAL A 15 -29.96 -0.08 -5.62
C VAL A 15 -29.76 -1.51 -5.11
N GLU A 16 -30.76 -2.38 -5.21
CA GLU A 16 -30.62 -3.79 -4.84
C GLU A 16 -29.56 -4.52 -5.68
N SER A 17 -29.50 -4.24 -6.98
CA SER A 17 -28.45 -4.78 -7.85
C SER A 17 -27.08 -4.32 -7.43
N THR A 18 -26.90 -3.01 -7.20
CA THR A 18 -25.64 -2.44 -6.72
C THR A 18 -25.23 -3.02 -5.37
N LYS A 19 -26.19 -3.19 -4.44
CA LYS A 19 -25.94 -3.83 -3.14
C LYS A 19 -25.41 -5.25 -3.29
N LYS A 20 -25.96 -6.05 -4.21
CA LYS A 20 -25.47 -7.41 -4.47
C LYS A 20 -24.05 -7.42 -5.00
N ILE A 21 -23.73 -6.49 -5.92
CA ILE A 21 -22.37 -6.36 -6.49
C ILE A 21 -21.37 -5.98 -5.40
N THR A 22 -21.67 -4.93 -4.61
CA THR A 22 -20.77 -4.49 -3.52
C THR A 22 -20.57 -5.57 -2.47
N LYS A 23 -21.62 -6.36 -2.16
CA LYS A 23 -21.49 -7.49 -1.23
C LYS A 23 -20.59 -8.60 -1.77
N ALA A 24 -20.68 -8.89 -3.07
CA ALA A 24 -19.78 -9.84 -3.72
C ALA A 24 -18.33 -9.33 -3.70
N MET A 25 -18.10 -8.03 -3.97
CA MET A 25 -16.77 -7.42 -3.89
C MET A 25 -16.19 -7.49 -2.47
N GLU A 26 -17.01 -7.24 -1.44
CA GLU A 26 -16.61 -7.36 -0.03
C GLU A 26 -16.15 -8.79 0.30
N LEU A 27 -16.88 -9.81 -0.14
CA LEU A 27 -16.51 -11.21 0.09
C LEU A 27 -15.17 -11.57 -0.56
N VAL A 28 -14.96 -11.13 -1.81
CA VAL A 28 -13.70 -11.35 -2.53
C VAL A 28 -12.54 -10.62 -1.84
N ALA A 29 -12.74 -9.36 -1.45
CA ALA A 29 -11.72 -8.58 -0.76
C ALA A 29 -11.34 -9.20 0.60
N THR A 30 -12.34 -9.63 1.37
CA THR A 30 -12.13 -10.30 2.67
C THR A 30 -11.36 -11.61 2.51
N SER A 31 -11.69 -12.42 1.50
CA SER A 31 -10.97 -13.66 1.21
C SER A 31 -9.50 -13.41 0.85
N LYS A 32 -9.24 -12.41 -0.02
CA LYS A 32 -7.87 -12.00 -0.38
C LYS A 32 -7.09 -11.50 0.82
N LEU A 33 -7.72 -10.66 1.65
CA LEU A 33 -7.10 -10.13 2.87
C LEU A 33 -6.69 -11.26 3.82
N ARG A 34 -7.59 -12.23 4.04
CA ARG A 34 -7.30 -13.39 4.89
C ARG A 34 -6.10 -14.19 4.36
N LYS A 35 -6.08 -14.47 3.05
CA LYS A 35 -4.96 -15.18 2.42
C LYS A 35 -3.64 -14.44 2.60
N THR A 36 -3.63 -13.12 2.36
CA THR A 36 -2.42 -12.30 2.50
C THR A 36 -1.95 -12.22 3.95
N ARG A 37 -2.87 -12.14 4.92
CA ARG A 37 -2.52 -12.18 6.34
C ARG A 37 -1.86 -13.50 6.74
N ASN A 38 -2.40 -14.62 6.31
CA ASN A 38 -1.79 -15.92 6.58
C ASN A 38 -0.36 -16.00 6.02
N GLN A 39 -0.15 -15.56 4.78
CA GLN A 39 1.18 -15.50 4.17
C GLN A 39 2.14 -14.59 4.95
N LEU A 40 1.66 -13.45 5.45
CA LEU A 40 2.47 -12.57 6.29
C LEU A 40 2.85 -13.24 7.62
N ASP A 41 1.91 -13.94 8.25
CA ASP A 41 2.16 -14.61 9.52
C ASP A 41 3.15 -15.78 9.37
N GLU A 42 3.11 -16.49 8.24
CA GLU A 42 4.11 -17.51 7.89
C GLU A 42 5.51 -16.89 7.63
N LEU A 43 5.57 -15.69 7.06
CA LEU A 43 6.83 -15.01 6.73
C LEU A 43 7.50 -14.35 7.95
N LYS A 44 6.72 -13.91 8.93
CA LYS A 44 7.23 -13.19 10.12
C LYS A 44 8.37 -13.90 10.85
N PRO A 45 8.29 -15.21 11.17
CA PRO A 45 9.37 -15.90 11.87
C PRO A 45 10.68 -15.87 11.09
N TYR A 46 10.61 -16.09 9.78
CA TYR A 46 11.78 -16.01 8.91
C TYR A 46 12.41 -14.62 8.93
N TYR A 47 11.60 -13.57 8.76
CA TYR A 47 12.07 -12.18 8.81
C TYR A 47 12.73 -11.86 10.17
N GLN A 48 12.12 -12.29 11.27
CA GLN A 48 12.66 -12.07 12.60
C GLN A 48 14.00 -12.79 12.80
N GLY A 49 14.13 -14.04 12.32
CA GLY A 49 15.38 -14.79 12.36
C GLY A 49 16.49 -14.10 11.57
N VAL A 50 16.21 -13.69 10.34
CA VAL A 50 17.19 -12.95 9.51
C VAL A 50 17.61 -11.65 10.20
N ARG A 51 16.65 -10.87 10.70
CA ARG A 51 16.94 -9.61 11.40
C ARG A 51 17.81 -9.82 12.64
N GLN A 52 17.52 -10.84 13.42
CA GLN A 52 18.30 -11.18 14.61
C GLN A 52 19.74 -11.58 14.23
N THR A 53 19.90 -12.47 13.25
CA THR A 53 21.22 -12.88 12.76
C THR A 53 22.03 -11.69 12.25
N CYS A 54 21.43 -10.80 11.47
CA CYS A 54 22.08 -9.57 11.04
C CYS A 54 22.51 -8.70 12.23
N ALA A 55 21.66 -8.52 13.22
CA ALA A 55 21.98 -7.75 14.42
C ALA A 55 23.15 -8.36 15.21
N GLU A 56 23.19 -9.68 15.35
CA GLU A 56 24.28 -10.41 16.01
C GLU A 56 25.60 -10.25 15.26
N ILE A 57 25.58 -10.36 13.92
CA ILE A 57 26.75 -10.15 13.08
C ILE A 57 27.28 -8.71 13.25
N LEU A 58 26.40 -7.71 13.19
CA LEU A 58 26.77 -6.30 13.36
C LEU A 58 27.34 -6.02 14.76
N ALA A 59 26.81 -6.67 15.80
CA ALA A 59 27.28 -6.50 17.17
C ALA A 59 28.63 -7.18 17.44
N SER A 60 28.88 -8.33 16.78
CA SER A 60 30.08 -9.14 17.02
C SER A 60 31.31 -8.68 16.25
N ASN A 61 31.16 -7.96 15.14
CA ASN A 61 32.23 -7.72 14.18
C ASN A 61 32.66 -6.24 14.13
N LYS A 62 33.71 -5.91 14.88
CA LYS A 62 34.31 -4.55 14.85
C LYS A 62 34.92 -4.17 13.50
N GLY A 63 35.21 -5.16 12.62
CA GLY A 63 35.79 -4.93 11.28
C GLY A 63 34.78 -4.61 10.18
N LEU A 64 33.47 -4.72 10.46
CA LEU A 64 32.41 -4.39 9.49
C LEU A 64 32.30 -2.89 9.15
N LYS A 65 32.99 -2.01 9.92
CA LYS A 65 33.01 -0.56 9.62
C LYS A 65 33.57 -0.23 8.24
N ASP A 66 34.40 -1.12 7.67
CA ASP A 66 34.99 -0.97 6.35
C ASP A 66 34.14 -1.63 5.24
N SER A 67 32.98 -2.20 5.58
CA SER A 67 32.09 -2.81 4.61
C SER A 67 31.38 -1.76 3.76
N ALA A 68 31.40 -1.94 2.44
CA ALA A 68 30.68 -1.09 1.50
C ALA A 68 29.16 -1.00 1.78
N TYR A 69 28.58 -2.02 2.44
CA TYR A 69 27.18 -2.05 2.84
C TYR A 69 26.84 -1.18 4.06
N LEU A 70 27.85 -0.82 4.85
CA LEU A 70 27.71 0.00 6.06
C LEU A 70 28.38 1.36 5.91
N ALA A 71 28.97 1.64 4.76
CA ALA A 71 29.54 2.93 4.46
C ALA A 71 28.45 4.01 4.46
N GLU A 72 28.75 5.15 5.08
CA GLU A 72 27.85 6.30 5.03
C GLU A 72 27.58 6.70 3.58
N ASN A 73 26.31 6.77 3.23
CA ASN A 73 25.90 7.27 1.93
C ASN A 73 26.16 8.78 1.87
N LYS A 74 27.00 9.21 0.95
CA LYS A 74 27.31 10.64 0.74
C LYS A 74 26.28 11.35 -0.15
N VAL A 75 25.28 10.62 -0.65
CA VAL A 75 24.24 11.15 -1.52
C VAL A 75 23.06 11.59 -0.67
N ASP A 76 22.76 12.89 -0.68
CA ASP A 76 21.60 13.47 0.02
C ASP A 76 20.31 13.29 -0.83
N LYS A 77 20.00 12.03 -1.13
CA LYS A 77 18.79 11.63 -1.87
C LYS A 77 18.14 10.46 -1.18
N ASP A 78 16.86 10.57 -0.95
CA ASP A 78 16.06 9.52 -0.36
C ASP A 78 15.36 8.66 -1.43
N VAL A 79 15.01 7.44 -1.06
CA VAL A 79 14.24 6.51 -1.89
C VAL A 79 12.92 6.21 -1.19
N TYR A 80 11.83 6.66 -1.78
CA TYR A 80 10.49 6.44 -1.27
C TYR A 80 9.83 5.26 -2.00
N ILE A 81 9.38 4.26 -1.25
CA ILE A 81 8.56 3.17 -1.77
C ILE A 81 7.11 3.46 -1.37
N VAL A 82 6.31 3.89 -2.34
CA VAL A 82 4.92 4.30 -2.13
C VAL A 82 3.98 3.16 -2.48
N ILE A 83 3.32 2.61 -1.47
CA ILE A 83 2.37 1.50 -1.64
C ILE A 83 0.95 2.06 -1.61
N SER A 84 0.27 2.03 -2.75
CA SER A 84 -1.12 2.45 -2.89
C SER A 84 -2.03 1.30 -3.32
N SER A 85 -3.32 1.56 -3.39
CA SER A 85 -4.26 0.58 -3.94
C SER A 85 -4.16 0.49 -5.46
N SER A 86 -4.53 -0.68 -6.02
CA SER A 86 -4.68 -0.86 -7.47
C SER A 86 -6.09 -0.53 -7.97
N LEU A 87 -7.06 -0.40 -7.07
CA LEU A 87 -8.45 -0.07 -7.37
C LEU A 87 -8.93 1.02 -6.41
N GLY A 88 -9.97 1.75 -6.83
CA GLY A 88 -10.66 2.70 -5.96
C GLY A 88 -11.48 2.03 -4.84
N LEU A 89 -12.39 2.78 -4.24
CA LEU A 89 -13.26 2.36 -3.12
C LEU A 89 -12.51 1.98 -1.83
N CYS A 90 -11.34 2.57 -1.61
CA CYS A 90 -10.50 2.37 -0.41
C CYS A 90 -10.62 3.53 0.61
N GLY A 91 -11.70 4.31 0.57
CA GLY A 91 -11.87 5.48 1.42
C GLY A 91 -10.77 6.53 1.21
N GLY A 92 -10.27 7.12 2.27
CA GLY A 92 -9.21 8.13 2.23
C GLY A 92 -7.78 7.58 2.18
N TYR A 93 -7.58 6.26 2.04
CA TYR A 93 -6.25 5.63 2.12
C TYR A 93 -5.24 6.28 1.15
N ASN A 94 -5.54 6.30 -0.15
CA ASN A 94 -4.63 6.85 -1.13
C ASN A 94 -4.38 8.35 -0.93
N ALA A 95 -5.44 9.11 -0.63
CA ALA A 95 -5.32 10.55 -0.37
C ALA A 95 -4.39 10.84 0.82
N ASN A 96 -4.48 10.05 1.88
CA ASN A 96 -3.62 10.20 3.06
C ASN A 96 -2.17 9.84 2.74
N VAL A 97 -1.93 8.78 1.96
CA VAL A 97 -0.58 8.40 1.51
C VAL A 97 0.04 9.52 0.67
N PHE A 98 -0.70 10.09 -0.28
CA PHE A 98 -0.18 11.17 -1.13
C PHE A 98 0.06 12.46 -0.34
N LYS A 99 -0.81 12.79 0.59
CA LYS A 99 -0.61 13.94 1.48
C LYS A 99 0.66 13.80 2.31
N GLU A 100 0.92 12.62 2.83
CA GLU A 100 2.12 12.35 3.63
C GLU A 100 3.38 12.47 2.79
N ILE A 101 3.42 11.82 1.61
CA ILE A 101 4.60 11.84 0.77
C ILE A 101 4.89 13.22 0.19
N SER A 102 3.86 13.99 -0.18
CA SER A 102 4.04 15.34 -0.74
C SER A 102 4.65 16.34 0.25
N GLN A 103 4.63 16.05 1.54
CA GLN A 103 5.26 16.87 2.57
C GLN A 103 6.73 16.50 2.81
N GLN A 104 7.17 15.32 2.40
CA GLN A 104 8.50 14.78 2.69
C GLN A 104 9.41 14.73 1.49
N ILE A 105 8.86 14.51 0.29
CA ILE A 105 9.64 14.34 -0.93
C ILE A 105 10.28 15.64 -1.40
N LYS A 106 11.54 15.55 -1.83
CA LYS A 106 12.30 16.62 -2.51
C LYS A 106 12.38 16.31 -4.00
N ASP A 107 12.63 17.32 -4.83
CA ASP A 107 12.71 17.17 -6.30
C ASP A 107 13.78 16.19 -6.78
N GLU A 108 14.81 15.96 -5.97
CA GLU A 108 15.93 15.07 -6.30
C GLU A 108 15.74 13.63 -5.82
N ASP A 109 14.69 13.34 -5.06
CA ASP A 109 14.43 12.02 -4.48
C ASP A 109 13.89 11.03 -5.51
N TYR A 110 14.07 9.75 -5.22
CA TYR A 110 13.54 8.67 -6.05
C TYR A 110 12.24 8.12 -5.49
N VAL A 111 11.24 7.94 -6.36
CA VAL A 111 9.94 7.37 -5.98
C VAL A 111 9.67 6.07 -6.74
N TYR A 112 9.47 4.99 -6.00
CA TYR A 112 9.01 3.71 -6.53
C TYR A 112 7.55 3.47 -6.15
N SER A 113 6.67 3.46 -7.14
CA SER A 113 5.23 3.28 -6.95
C SER A 113 4.83 1.80 -7.03
N ILE A 114 4.14 1.32 -5.99
CA ILE A 114 3.48 0.01 -5.98
C ILE A 114 1.97 0.24 -5.90
N GLY A 115 1.24 -0.19 -6.92
CA GLY A 115 -0.19 0.04 -7.09
C GLY A 115 -0.48 1.05 -8.19
N THR A 116 -1.59 0.82 -8.92
CA THR A 116 -1.93 1.62 -10.11
C THR A 116 -2.22 3.08 -9.76
N VAL A 117 -2.82 3.33 -8.59
CA VAL A 117 -3.20 4.69 -8.20
C VAL A 117 -1.97 5.56 -7.91
N SER A 118 -0.95 5.05 -7.23
CA SER A 118 0.29 5.81 -7.00
C SER A 118 1.03 6.09 -8.30
N TYR A 119 1.06 5.13 -9.20
CA TYR A 119 1.68 5.31 -10.51
C TYR A 119 1.04 6.49 -11.25
N THR A 120 -0.29 6.53 -11.34
CA THR A 120 -1.00 7.60 -12.07
C THR A 120 -0.87 8.98 -11.40
N HIS A 121 -0.79 9.05 -10.07
CA HIS A 121 -0.69 10.32 -9.35
C HIS A 121 0.72 10.89 -9.22
N LEU A 122 1.74 10.04 -9.22
CA LEU A 122 3.13 10.46 -8.98
C LEU A 122 3.97 10.51 -10.26
N THR A 123 3.53 9.90 -11.36
CA THR A 123 4.30 9.84 -12.61
C THR A 123 3.68 10.62 -13.78
N LEU A 124 2.42 11.07 -13.63
CA LEU A 124 1.79 11.92 -14.63
C LEU A 124 1.93 13.40 -14.22
N PRO A 125 2.28 14.27 -15.18
CA PRO A 125 2.34 15.71 -14.95
C PRO A 125 0.96 16.32 -14.68
#